data_65168bd90592dea48f371bbfe2f54e89
#
_entry.id   65168bd90592dea48f371bbfe2f54e89
#
_cell.length_a   1.000
_cell.length_b   1.000
_cell.length_c   1.000
_cell.angle_alpha   90.00
_cell.angle_beta   90.00
_cell.angle_gamma   90.00
#
_symmetry.space_group_name_H-M   'P 1'
#
loop_
_entity.id
_entity.type
_entity.pdbx_description
1 polymer ?
#
loop_
_entity_poly.entity_id
_entity_poly.type
_entity_poly.pdbx_seq_one_letter_code
_entity_poly.pdbx_strand_id
1 'polypeptide(L)'
;MQLYRTAGLLSPRFPLHCLPICIFDEKQNFKGTSMTPDSSRYYGTVSRLLHWLMAACFVVMLVTAIIWNLTEADWVGSLYGLHKSFGFILMVLIVVRILWAAANMGNRPPADSAAAKLGHLALYALMLFVPLVGMIRQYGSGRGPLKVFGLQVMQGTPEKVEWMANLGNMLHGKMAWLLFVLVAGHIAMVIVHRMQGNDVLPRMLGRRS
;
A
#
# COMPACT_ATOMS: atom_id res chain seq x y z
N MET A 1 28.32 15.06 79.57
CA MET A 1 29.10 16.31 79.79
C MET A 1 28.64 17.26 78.70
N GLN A 2 27.74 18.13 79.17
CA GLN A 2 27.62 19.57 78.89
C GLN A 2 27.51 19.96 77.42
N LEU A 3 26.51 20.56 77.02
CA LEU A 3 25.68 21.77 77.33
C LEU A 3 25.87 22.87 76.24
N TYR A 4 24.75 23.42 75.96
CA TYR A 4 24.36 24.80 75.60
C TYR A 4 24.30 25.17 74.09
N ARG A 5 23.08 25.42 73.56
CA ARG A 5 22.31 26.67 73.53
C ARG A 5 22.93 27.73 72.63
N THR A 6 22.22 28.16 71.63
CA THR A 6 21.38 29.37 71.76
C THR A 6 20.50 29.56 70.50
N ALA A 7 19.34 30.08 70.82
CA ALA A 7 18.33 30.52 69.92
C ALA A 7 18.72 31.81 69.18
N GLY A 8 18.13 32.03 68.05
CA GLY A 8 18.19 33.27 67.25
C GLY A 8 17.02 33.35 66.27
N LEU A 9 15.89 33.78 66.78
CA LEU A 9 14.92 34.79 66.28
C LEU A 9 14.72 34.97 64.78
N LEU A 10 13.56 34.54 64.31
CA LEU A 10 12.51 35.23 63.54
C LEU A 10 12.94 36.40 62.62
N SER A 11 12.70 36.23 61.31
CA SER A 11 12.09 37.30 60.50
C SER A 11 11.40 36.66 59.29
N PRO A 12 10.07 36.84 59.12
CA PRO A 12 9.37 36.46 57.90
C PRO A 12 9.53 37.55 56.86
N ARG A 13 10.36 37.33 55.88
CA ARG A 13 10.34 38.18 54.66
C ARG A 13 9.44 37.48 53.64
N PHE A 14 8.24 38.01 53.49
CA PHE A 14 7.40 37.82 52.34
C PHE A 14 8.13 38.40 51.11
N PRO A 15 8.36 37.69 50.05
CA PRO A 15 8.59 38.30 48.75
C PRO A 15 7.26 38.46 48.04
N LEU A 16 7.12 39.67 47.59
CA LEU A 16 6.09 40.23 46.71
C LEU A 16 5.71 39.29 45.57
N HIS A 17 4.46 39.31 45.32
CA HIS A 17 3.77 38.84 44.11
C HIS A 17 4.60 38.99 42.83
N CYS A 18 5.10 37.87 42.28
CA CYS A 18 5.25 37.71 40.87
C CYS A 18 4.04 36.91 40.41
N LEU A 19 3.06 37.60 39.88
CA LEU A 19 2.03 37.04 38.99
C LEU A 19 2.76 36.42 37.80
N PRO A 20 2.68 35.10 37.58
CA PRO A 20 3.03 34.59 36.28
C PRO A 20 1.93 35.03 35.33
N ILE A 21 2.26 36.00 34.49
CA ILE A 21 1.54 36.24 33.25
C ILE A 21 1.67 34.91 32.50
N CYS A 22 0.63 34.09 32.55
CA CYS A 22 0.42 33.02 31.62
C CYS A 22 0.27 33.65 30.24
N ILE A 23 1.41 33.88 29.57
CA ILE A 23 1.42 34.02 28.15
C ILE A 23 0.98 32.68 27.63
N PHE A 24 -0.29 32.63 27.23
CA PHE A 24 -0.83 31.57 26.40
C PHE A 24 0.05 31.50 25.14
N ASP A 25 1.09 30.68 25.18
CA ASP A 25 1.74 30.20 23.96
C ASP A 25 0.81 29.16 23.34
N GLU A 26 -0.29 29.69 22.79
CA GLU A 26 -1.20 28.96 21.93
C GLU A 26 -0.51 28.75 20.57
N LYS A 27 0.60 28.05 20.60
CA LYS A 27 1.02 27.28 19.43
C LYS A 27 0.00 26.16 19.28
N GLN A 28 -1.17 26.51 18.76
CA GLN A 28 -2.03 25.56 18.09
C GLN A 28 -1.15 24.92 17.01
N ASN A 29 -0.59 23.79 17.41
CA ASN A 29 0.06 22.84 16.52
C ASN A 29 -1.02 22.43 15.51
N PHE A 30 -1.12 23.20 14.43
CA PHE A 30 -1.81 22.80 13.23
C PHE A 30 -1.09 21.51 12.83
N LYS A 31 -1.62 20.36 13.28
CA LYS A 31 -1.19 19.04 12.84
C LYS A 31 -1.52 18.94 11.36
N GLY A 32 -0.74 19.64 10.55
CA GLY A 32 -0.60 19.28 9.17
C GLY A 32 -0.32 17.79 9.16
N THR A 33 -0.97 17.05 8.30
CA THR A 33 -0.79 15.62 8.09
C THR A 33 0.68 15.36 7.73
N SER A 34 1.55 15.31 8.75
CA SER A 34 2.97 15.02 8.58
C SER A 34 3.08 13.61 8.06
N MET A 35 3.61 13.47 6.83
CA MET A 35 3.90 12.16 6.24
C MET A 35 4.91 11.44 7.14
N THR A 36 4.48 10.37 7.79
CA THR A 36 5.38 9.56 8.61
C THR A 36 6.25 8.71 7.70
N PRO A 37 7.59 8.69 7.90
CA PRO A 37 8.50 7.82 7.16
C PRO A 37 8.31 6.35 7.56
N ASP A 38 8.83 5.43 6.73
CA ASP A 38 8.96 4.02 7.10
C ASP A 38 9.92 3.88 8.31
N SER A 39 9.67 2.92 9.18
CA SER A 39 10.50 2.60 10.34
C SER A 39 10.61 1.08 10.51
N SER A 40 11.54 0.62 11.34
CA SER A 40 11.68 -0.82 11.65
C SER A 40 10.43 -1.45 12.31
N ARG A 41 9.49 -0.65 12.79
CA ARG A 41 8.28 -1.14 13.47
C ARG A 41 7.02 -0.98 12.62
N TYR A 42 6.90 0.10 11.82
CA TYR A 42 5.68 0.47 11.08
C TYR A 42 6.02 0.97 9.69
N TYR A 43 5.13 0.69 8.75
CA TYR A 43 5.17 1.30 7.43
C TYR A 43 4.68 2.75 7.47
N GLY A 44 5.40 3.63 6.82
CA GLY A 44 5.08 5.05 6.72
C GLY A 44 3.83 5.32 5.85
N THR A 45 3.44 6.58 5.82
CA THR A 45 2.22 7.01 5.13
C THR A 45 2.21 6.63 3.65
N VAL A 46 3.33 6.83 2.93
CA VAL A 46 3.45 6.50 1.50
C VAL A 46 3.33 5.00 1.25
N SER A 47 4.05 4.18 2.02
CA SER A 47 3.99 2.71 1.91
C SER A 47 2.58 2.17 2.12
N ARG A 48 1.85 2.70 3.09
CA ARG A 48 0.45 2.33 3.39
C ARG A 48 -0.51 2.78 2.30
N LEU A 49 -0.38 4.04 1.86
CA LEU A 49 -1.22 4.59 0.79
C LEU A 49 -1.09 3.76 -0.49
N LEU A 50 0.13 3.50 -0.94
CA LEU A 50 0.39 2.65 -2.10
C LEU A 50 -0.22 1.25 -1.94
N HIS A 51 -0.07 0.65 -0.76
CA HIS A 51 -0.65 -0.67 -0.48
C HIS A 51 -2.18 -0.68 -0.63
N TRP A 52 -2.87 0.26 -0.01
CA TRP A 52 -4.34 0.27 -0.01
C TRP A 52 -4.92 0.70 -1.36
N LEU A 53 -4.25 1.62 -2.08
CA LEU A 53 -4.64 1.94 -3.45
C LEU A 53 -4.52 0.72 -4.38
N MET A 54 -3.41 -0.04 -4.25
CA MET A 54 -3.24 -1.28 -5.00
C MET A 54 -4.28 -2.33 -4.62
N ALA A 55 -4.60 -2.47 -3.33
CA ALA A 55 -5.64 -3.38 -2.87
C ALA A 55 -7.01 -3.02 -3.45
N ALA A 56 -7.37 -1.73 -3.49
CA ALA A 56 -8.61 -1.26 -4.10
C ALA A 56 -8.65 -1.57 -5.61
N CYS A 57 -7.58 -1.27 -6.36
CA CYS A 57 -7.48 -1.64 -7.77
C CYS A 57 -7.61 -3.15 -7.97
N PHE A 58 -6.99 -3.94 -7.09
CA PHE A 58 -7.01 -5.40 -7.16
C PHE A 58 -8.42 -5.97 -6.97
N VAL A 59 -9.23 -5.39 -6.08
CA VAL A 59 -10.65 -5.77 -5.92
C VAL A 59 -11.42 -5.55 -7.23
N VAL A 60 -11.21 -4.42 -7.91
CA VAL A 60 -11.85 -4.16 -9.22
C VAL A 60 -11.40 -5.19 -10.26
N MET A 61 -10.11 -5.53 -10.30
CA MET A 61 -9.57 -6.55 -11.20
C MET A 61 -10.18 -7.92 -10.95
N LEU A 62 -10.29 -8.32 -9.68
CA LEU A 62 -10.91 -9.59 -9.29
C LEU A 62 -12.39 -9.65 -9.66
N VAL A 63 -13.15 -8.62 -9.31
CA VAL A 63 -14.60 -8.54 -9.60
C VAL A 63 -14.86 -8.62 -11.09
N THR A 64 -14.14 -7.85 -11.92
CA THR A 64 -14.31 -7.89 -13.38
C THR A 64 -13.93 -9.24 -13.95
N ALA A 65 -12.86 -9.89 -13.45
CA ALA A 65 -12.45 -11.22 -13.89
C ALA A 65 -13.48 -12.29 -13.52
N ILE A 66 -14.06 -12.25 -12.32
CA ILE A 66 -15.11 -13.18 -11.87
C ILE A 66 -16.36 -13.01 -12.73
N ILE A 67 -16.83 -11.77 -12.96
CA ILE A 67 -18.02 -11.53 -13.77
C ILE A 67 -17.87 -12.13 -15.16
N TRP A 68 -16.71 -11.97 -15.81
CA TRP A 68 -16.48 -12.57 -17.13
C TRP A 68 -16.49 -14.09 -17.15
N ASN A 69 -16.13 -14.73 -16.04
CA ASN A 69 -16.18 -16.20 -15.95
C ASN A 69 -17.56 -16.73 -15.59
N LEU A 70 -18.47 -15.87 -15.10
CA LEU A 70 -19.79 -16.28 -14.64
C LEU A 70 -20.90 -16.00 -15.66
N THR A 71 -20.72 -15.02 -16.58
CA THR A 71 -21.78 -14.63 -17.51
C THR A 71 -21.22 -14.12 -18.83
N GLU A 72 -21.95 -14.40 -19.92
CA GLU A 72 -21.69 -13.93 -21.29
C GLU A 72 -22.64 -12.80 -21.72
N ALA A 73 -23.31 -12.14 -20.77
CA ALA A 73 -24.27 -11.08 -21.07
C ALA A 73 -23.62 -9.89 -21.81
N ASP A 74 -24.33 -9.25 -22.72
CA ASP A 74 -23.83 -8.19 -23.62
C ASP A 74 -23.19 -7.00 -22.86
N TRP A 75 -23.75 -6.65 -21.70
CA TRP A 75 -23.23 -5.55 -20.87
C TRP A 75 -21.82 -5.81 -20.31
N VAL A 76 -21.39 -7.08 -20.22
CA VAL A 76 -20.06 -7.46 -19.70
C VAL A 76 -18.94 -6.87 -20.57
N GLY A 77 -19.22 -6.65 -21.86
CA GLY A 77 -18.29 -5.98 -22.77
C GLY A 77 -17.84 -4.59 -22.29
N SER A 78 -18.71 -3.86 -21.58
CA SER A 78 -18.39 -2.54 -21.01
C SER A 78 -17.31 -2.59 -19.94
N LEU A 79 -17.17 -3.72 -19.22
CA LEU A 79 -16.17 -3.91 -18.18
C LEU A 79 -14.73 -4.02 -18.72
N TYR A 80 -14.55 -4.28 -20.04
CA TYR A 80 -13.20 -4.33 -20.63
C TYR A 80 -12.43 -3.02 -20.47
N GLY A 81 -13.12 -1.89 -20.65
CA GLY A 81 -12.54 -0.56 -20.47
C GLY A 81 -12.08 -0.34 -19.02
N LEU A 82 -12.92 -0.74 -18.07
CA LEU A 82 -12.64 -0.63 -16.63
C LEU A 82 -11.45 -1.52 -16.23
N HIS A 83 -11.48 -2.80 -16.63
CA HIS A 83 -10.39 -3.74 -16.36
C HIS A 83 -9.04 -3.22 -16.90
N LYS A 84 -9.01 -2.76 -18.15
CA LYS A 84 -7.79 -2.23 -18.76
C LYS A 84 -7.28 -0.97 -18.04
N SER A 85 -8.19 -0.07 -17.65
CA SER A 85 -7.84 1.16 -16.94
C SER A 85 -7.25 0.89 -15.56
N PHE A 86 -7.90 0.06 -14.75
CA PHE A 86 -7.40 -0.31 -13.42
C PHE A 86 -6.17 -1.20 -13.50
N GLY A 87 -6.06 -2.07 -14.50
CA GLY A 87 -4.87 -2.88 -14.73
C GLY A 87 -3.63 -2.05 -15.05
N PHE A 88 -3.78 -1.01 -15.86
CA PHE A 88 -2.70 -0.05 -16.13
C PHE A 88 -2.31 0.75 -14.88
N ILE A 89 -3.29 1.26 -14.12
CA ILE A 89 -3.02 1.98 -12.87
C ILE A 89 -2.32 1.06 -11.86
N LEU A 90 -2.77 -0.19 -11.73
CA LEU A 90 -2.14 -1.16 -10.85
C LEU A 90 -0.67 -1.40 -11.24
N MET A 91 -0.36 -1.47 -12.55
CA MET A 91 1.01 -1.59 -13.02
C MET A 91 1.86 -0.36 -12.65
N VAL A 92 1.34 0.84 -12.80
CA VAL A 92 2.05 2.07 -12.39
C VAL A 92 2.30 2.06 -10.88
N LEU A 93 1.26 1.73 -10.10
CA LEU A 93 1.36 1.68 -8.64
C LEU A 93 2.37 0.65 -8.15
N ILE A 94 2.46 -0.53 -8.80
CA ILE A 94 3.45 -1.55 -8.40
C ILE A 94 4.87 -1.11 -8.72
N VAL A 95 5.10 -0.46 -9.86
CA VAL A 95 6.42 0.10 -10.20
C VAL A 95 6.83 1.16 -9.17
N VAL A 96 5.95 2.12 -8.88
CA VAL A 96 6.20 3.15 -7.85
C VAL A 96 6.46 2.49 -6.47
N ARG A 97 5.70 1.46 -6.13
CA ARG A 97 5.88 0.74 -4.85
C ARG A 97 7.20 -0.02 -4.78
N ILE A 98 7.65 -0.63 -5.87
CA ILE A 98 8.96 -1.31 -5.94
C ILE A 98 10.08 -0.29 -5.76
N LEU A 99 10.04 0.83 -6.49
CA LEU A 99 11.03 1.89 -6.38
C LEU A 99 11.07 2.49 -4.96
N TRP A 100 9.90 2.76 -4.39
CA TRP A 100 9.78 3.22 -3.01
C TRP A 100 10.31 2.21 -2.01
N ALA A 101 10.02 0.92 -2.22
CA ALA A 101 10.50 -0.16 -1.37
C ALA A 101 12.03 -0.28 -1.42
N ALA A 102 12.63 -0.14 -2.61
CA ALA A 102 14.08 -0.18 -2.80
C ALA A 102 14.76 1.02 -2.13
N ALA A 103 14.21 2.23 -2.30
CA ALA A 103 14.74 3.45 -1.68
C ALA A 103 14.69 3.44 -0.14
N ASN A 104 13.74 2.69 0.46
CA ASN A 104 13.53 2.64 1.91
C ASN A 104 13.91 1.28 2.53
N MET A 105 14.75 0.49 1.87
CA MET A 105 15.02 -0.91 2.26
C MET A 105 15.59 -1.04 3.69
N GLY A 106 16.42 -0.09 4.13
CA GLY A 106 17.01 -0.07 5.49
C GLY A 106 16.06 0.40 6.60
N ASN A 107 14.94 1.02 6.27
CA ASN A 107 14.02 1.67 7.22
C ASN A 107 12.66 0.98 7.30
N ARG A 108 12.55 -0.28 6.87
CA ARG A 108 11.26 -0.99 6.80
C ARG A 108 11.20 -2.11 7.84
N PRO A 109 10.00 -2.47 8.32
CA PRO A 109 9.85 -3.63 9.17
C PRO A 109 10.43 -4.87 8.48
N PRO A 110 11.25 -5.68 9.18
CA PRO A 110 11.74 -6.94 8.64
C PRO A 110 10.59 -7.91 8.38
N ALA A 111 10.77 -8.82 7.44
CA ALA A 111 9.83 -9.89 7.23
C ALA A 111 9.87 -10.86 8.43
N ASP A 112 8.70 -11.29 8.90
CA ASP A 112 8.59 -12.15 10.09
C ASP A 112 9.16 -13.56 9.85
N SER A 113 9.27 -14.00 8.59
CA SER A 113 9.85 -15.29 8.21
C SER A 113 10.37 -15.29 6.78
N ALA A 114 11.17 -16.29 6.43
CA ALA A 114 11.62 -16.54 5.05
C ALA A 114 10.42 -16.80 4.11
N ALA A 115 9.41 -17.51 4.59
CA ALA A 115 8.18 -17.77 3.84
C ALA A 115 7.41 -16.47 3.54
N ALA A 116 7.30 -15.56 4.51
CA ALA A 116 6.69 -14.24 4.30
C ALA A 116 7.46 -13.41 3.28
N LYS A 117 8.81 -13.44 3.33
CA LYS A 117 9.67 -12.77 2.34
C LYS A 117 9.45 -13.31 0.93
N LEU A 118 9.41 -14.64 0.78
CA LEU A 118 9.21 -15.30 -0.51
C LEU A 118 7.79 -15.01 -1.05
N GLY A 119 6.78 -15.07 -0.20
CA GLY A 119 5.39 -14.74 -0.56
C GLY A 119 5.24 -13.30 -1.07
N HIS A 120 5.84 -12.33 -0.39
CA HIS A 120 5.84 -10.95 -0.87
C HIS A 120 6.60 -10.78 -2.19
N LEU A 121 7.74 -11.46 -2.35
CA LEU A 121 8.49 -11.42 -3.62
C LEU A 121 7.65 -11.99 -4.77
N ALA A 122 6.98 -13.12 -4.57
CA ALA A 122 6.09 -13.72 -5.56
C ALA A 122 4.91 -12.79 -5.91
N LEU A 123 4.31 -12.13 -4.92
CA LEU A 123 3.27 -11.13 -5.15
C LEU A 123 3.80 -9.95 -5.98
N TYR A 124 4.95 -9.37 -5.65
CA TYR A 124 5.56 -8.29 -6.43
C TYR A 124 5.84 -8.72 -7.88
N ALA A 125 6.42 -9.90 -8.05
CA ALA A 125 6.75 -10.43 -9.38
C ALA A 125 5.50 -10.62 -10.25
N LEU A 126 4.44 -11.24 -9.71
CA LEU A 126 3.20 -11.47 -10.45
C LEU A 126 2.40 -10.19 -10.67
N MET A 127 2.36 -9.28 -9.68
CA MET A 127 1.68 -7.98 -9.85
C MET A 127 2.32 -7.09 -10.92
N LEU A 128 3.61 -7.28 -11.21
CA LEU A 128 4.28 -6.63 -12.34
C LEU A 128 4.09 -7.42 -13.64
N PHE A 129 4.27 -8.73 -13.60
CA PHE A 129 4.25 -9.61 -14.77
C PHE A 129 2.86 -9.68 -15.43
N VAL A 130 1.81 -9.87 -14.65
CA VAL A 130 0.45 -10.05 -15.18
C VAL A 130 -0.03 -8.86 -16.01
N PRO A 131 0.01 -7.60 -15.51
CA PRO A 131 -0.40 -6.46 -16.33
C PRO A 131 0.56 -6.20 -17.49
N LEU A 132 1.87 -6.48 -17.37
CA LEU A 132 2.81 -6.36 -18.47
C LEU A 132 2.42 -7.28 -19.65
N VAL A 133 2.12 -8.54 -19.36
CA VAL A 133 1.64 -9.50 -20.39
C VAL A 133 0.29 -9.05 -20.96
N GLY A 134 -0.60 -8.48 -20.14
CA GLY A 134 -1.85 -7.88 -20.59
C GLY A 134 -1.65 -6.70 -21.55
N MET A 135 -0.65 -5.86 -21.29
CA MET A 135 -0.29 -4.73 -22.15
C MET A 135 0.32 -5.20 -23.49
N ILE A 136 1.20 -6.21 -23.45
CA ILE A 136 1.75 -6.83 -24.68
C ILE A 136 0.61 -7.38 -25.54
N ARG A 137 -0.34 -8.10 -24.93
CA ARG A 137 -1.52 -8.60 -25.61
C ARG A 137 -2.38 -7.46 -26.19
N GLN A 138 -2.60 -6.39 -25.43
CA GLN A 138 -3.40 -5.24 -25.90
C GLN A 138 -2.71 -4.55 -27.07
N TYR A 139 -1.39 -4.35 -27.01
CA TYR A 139 -0.61 -3.73 -28.06
C TYR A 139 -0.70 -4.53 -29.36
N GLY A 140 -0.45 -5.83 -29.32
CA GLY A 140 -0.42 -6.71 -30.48
C GLY A 140 -1.78 -7.26 -30.91
N SER A 141 -2.90 -6.80 -30.32
CA SER A 141 -4.21 -7.39 -30.58
C SER A 141 -4.89 -6.94 -31.89
N GLY A 142 -4.42 -5.86 -32.52
CA GLY A 142 -5.10 -5.21 -33.65
C GLY A 142 -6.44 -4.54 -33.28
N ARG A 143 -6.75 -4.39 -31.96
CA ARG A 143 -8.01 -3.82 -31.46
C ARG A 143 -7.92 -2.32 -31.17
N GLY A 144 -6.87 -1.66 -31.64
CA GLY A 144 -6.65 -0.23 -31.44
C GLY A 144 -5.94 0.12 -30.12
N PRO A 145 -5.90 1.41 -29.77
CA PRO A 145 -5.11 1.93 -28.67
C PRO A 145 -5.63 1.51 -27.30
N LEU A 146 -4.73 1.45 -26.32
CA LEU A 146 -5.10 1.36 -24.92
C LEU A 146 -5.56 2.74 -24.42
N LYS A 147 -6.79 2.82 -23.96
CA LYS A 147 -7.34 4.01 -23.31
C LYS A 147 -7.55 3.72 -21.82
N VAL A 148 -7.11 4.66 -20.97
CA VAL A 148 -7.29 4.65 -19.53
C VAL A 148 -8.24 5.79 -19.19
N PHE A 149 -9.46 5.47 -18.79
CA PHE A 149 -10.55 6.45 -18.56
C PHE A 149 -10.72 7.45 -19.72
N GLY A 150 -10.63 6.96 -20.96
CA GLY A 150 -10.76 7.79 -22.16
C GLY A 150 -9.45 8.38 -22.69
N LEU A 151 -8.39 8.50 -21.85
CA LEU A 151 -7.09 8.99 -22.28
C LEU A 151 -6.29 7.88 -22.94
N GLN A 152 -5.78 8.14 -24.15
CA GLN A 152 -4.91 7.20 -24.85
C GLN A 152 -3.52 7.20 -24.25
N VAL A 153 -3.09 6.04 -23.70
CA VAL A 153 -1.79 5.87 -23.04
C VAL A 153 -0.81 5.01 -23.85
N MET A 154 -1.32 4.21 -24.78
CA MET A 154 -0.50 3.35 -25.62
C MET A 154 -1.17 3.16 -26.99
N GLN A 155 -0.41 3.21 -28.07
CA GLN A 155 -0.88 2.81 -29.40
C GLN A 155 -1.08 1.29 -29.45
N GLY A 156 -1.85 0.83 -30.45
CA GLY A 156 -1.91 -0.57 -30.81
C GLY A 156 -1.32 -0.80 -32.18
N THR A 157 -1.07 -2.04 -32.56
CA THR A 157 -0.71 -2.40 -33.92
C THR A 157 -1.95 -2.30 -34.83
N PRO A 158 -1.80 -1.88 -36.12
CA PRO A 158 -2.90 -1.84 -37.08
C PRO A 158 -3.52 -3.23 -37.28
N GLU A 159 -2.66 -4.24 -37.33
CA GLU A 159 -3.00 -5.64 -37.53
C GLU A 159 -2.64 -6.47 -36.31
N LYS A 160 -3.25 -7.65 -36.19
CA LYS A 160 -2.94 -8.58 -35.12
C LYS A 160 -1.55 -9.17 -35.26
N VAL A 161 -0.73 -9.02 -34.24
CA VAL A 161 0.59 -9.66 -34.10
C VAL A 161 0.40 -10.96 -33.33
N GLU A 162 0.43 -12.09 -34.03
CA GLU A 162 0.01 -13.40 -33.48
C GLU A 162 0.76 -13.81 -32.21
N TRP A 163 2.09 -13.66 -32.16
CA TRP A 163 2.85 -14.09 -30.99
C TRP A 163 2.52 -13.27 -29.72
N MET A 164 2.26 -11.95 -29.86
CA MET A 164 1.87 -11.08 -28.73
C MET A 164 0.48 -11.44 -28.22
N ALA A 165 -0.46 -11.64 -29.13
CA ALA A 165 -1.82 -12.05 -28.79
C ALA A 165 -1.83 -13.42 -28.11
N ASN A 166 -1.09 -14.39 -28.63
CA ASN A 166 -1.02 -15.75 -28.10
C ASN A 166 -0.33 -15.80 -26.74
N LEU A 167 0.78 -15.06 -26.55
CA LEU A 167 1.43 -14.93 -25.25
C LEU A 167 0.44 -14.45 -24.18
N GLY A 168 -0.30 -13.38 -24.48
CA GLY A 168 -1.29 -12.85 -23.57
C GLY A 168 -2.46 -13.81 -23.31
N ASN A 169 -2.97 -14.49 -24.34
CA ASN A 169 -4.03 -15.47 -24.22
C ASN A 169 -3.63 -16.67 -23.33
N MET A 170 -2.38 -17.10 -23.45
CA MET A 170 -1.85 -18.24 -22.67
C MET A 170 -1.57 -17.88 -21.21
N LEU A 171 -0.97 -16.73 -20.95
CA LEU A 171 -0.37 -16.44 -19.66
C LEU A 171 -1.21 -15.49 -18.79
N HIS A 172 -1.80 -14.43 -19.38
CA HIS A 172 -2.44 -13.37 -18.60
C HIS A 172 -3.49 -13.93 -17.62
N GLY A 173 -4.46 -14.68 -18.12
CA GLY A 173 -5.52 -15.24 -17.29
C GLY A 173 -5.02 -16.25 -16.25
N LYS A 174 -4.16 -17.19 -16.67
CA LYS A 174 -3.63 -18.22 -15.76
C LYS A 174 -2.80 -17.62 -14.63
N MET A 175 -1.92 -16.67 -14.96
CA MET A 175 -1.07 -16.00 -13.96
C MET A 175 -1.90 -15.06 -13.07
N ALA A 176 -2.98 -14.45 -13.59
CA ALA A 176 -3.91 -13.67 -12.80
C ALA A 176 -4.62 -14.54 -11.74
N TRP A 177 -5.10 -15.72 -12.11
CA TRP A 177 -5.70 -16.66 -11.14
C TRP A 177 -4.70 -17.11 -10.08
N LEU A 178 -3.45 -17.42 -10.47
CA LEU A 178 -2.38 -17.69 -9.51
C LEU A 178 -2.15 -16.52 -8.56
N LEU A 179 -2.13 -15.30 -9.08
CA LEU A 179 -1.99 -14.08 -8.27
C LEU A 179 -3.16 -13.93 -7.29
N PHE A 180 -4.41 -14.20 -7.71
CA PHE A 180 -5.58 -14.16 -6.82
C PHE A 180 -5.47 -15.17 -5.68
N VAL A 181 -5.00 -16.39 -5.95
CA VAL A 181 -4.76 -17.40 -4.91
C VAL A 181 -3.69 -16.93 -3.92
N LEU A 182 -2.60 -16.34 -4.40
CA LEU A 182 -1.56 -15.81 -3.53
C LEU A 182 -2.04 -14.61 -2.69
N VAL A 183 -2.89 -13.74 -3.24
CA VAL A 183 -3.50 -12.64 -2.47
C VAL A 183 -4.44 -13.18 -1.41
N ALA A 184 -5.26 -14.19 -1.73
CA ALA A 184 -6.11 -14.86 -0.74
C ALA A 184 -5.27 -15.48 0.39
N GLY A 185 -4.16 -16.15 0.04
CA GLY A 185 -3.19 -16.68 1.00
C GLY A 185 -2.53 -15.57 1.85
N HIS A 186 -2.18 -14.45 1.24
CA HIS A 186 -1.65 -13.28 1.96
C HIS A 186 -2.65 -12.75 3.01
N ILE A 187 -3.92 -12.62 2.65
CA ILE A 187 -4.97 -12.19 3.57
C ILE A 187 -5.18 -13.24 4.67
N ALA A 188 -5.22 -14.53 4.32
CA ALA A 188 -5.36 -15.61 5.28
C ALA A 188 -4.21 -15.62 6.31
N MET A 189 -2.98 -15.36 5.88
CA MET A 189 -1.84 -15.28 6.79
C MET A 189 -1.92 -14.10 7.77
N VAL A 190 -2.51 -12.97 7.39
CA VAL A 190 -2.79 -11.86 8.33
C VAL A 190 -3.75 -12.33 9.44
N ILE A 191 -4.78 -13.09 9.09
CA ILE A 191 -5.74 -13.66 10.05
C ILE A 191 -5.04 -14.66 10.98
N VAL A 192 -4.23 -15.58 10.41
CA VAL A 192 -3.49 -16.59 11.19
C VAL A 192 -2.53 -15.91 12.17
N HIS A 193 -1.74 -14.93 11.73
CA HIS A 193 -0.84 -14.20 12.62
C HIS A 193 -1.60 -13.51 13.76
N ARG A 194 -2.75 -12.92 13.48
CA ARG A 194 -3.59 -12.30 14.50
C ARG A 194 -4.10 -13.33 15.53
N MET A 195 -4.54 -14.52 15.07
CA MET A 195 -4.99 -15.61 15.93
C MET A 195 -3.85 -16.16 16.82
N GLN A 196 -2.61 -16.10 16.34
CA GLN A 196 -1.42 -16.51 17.07
C GLN A 196 -0.87 -15.43 18.02
N GLY A 197 -1.56 -14.28 18.18
CA GLY A 197 -1.15 -13.19 19.03
C GLY A 197 -0.08 -12.25 18.42
N ASN A 198 0.31 -12.48 17.17
CA ASN A 198 1.23 -11.62 16.42
C ASN A 198 0.47 -10.78 15.38
N ASP A 199 -0.24 -9.74 15.83
CA ASP A 199 -1.03 -8.90 14.94
C ASP A 199 -0.13 -8.01 14.07
N VAL A 200 -0.01 -8.34 12.79
CA VAL A 200 0.77 -7.57 11.78
C VAL A 200 -0.05 -6.46 11.11
N LEU A 201 -1.36 -6.47 11.25
CA LEU A 201 -2.26 -5.53 10.61
C LEU A 201 -2.03 -4.06 11.03
N PRO A 202 -1.75 -3.74 12.33
CA PRO A 202 -1.45 -2.39 12.76
C PRO A 202 -0.26 -1.76 12.03
N ARG A 203 0.73 -2.56 11.56
CA ARG A 203 1.87 -2.08 10.78
C ARG A 203 1.42 -1.39 9.48
N MET A 204 0.28 -1.83 8.89
CA MET A 204 -0.30 -1.29 7.64
C MET A 204 -1.48 -0.35 7.87
N LEU A 205 -2.10 -0.32 9.06
CA LEU A 205 -3.16 0.63 9.41
C LEU A 205 -2.61 1.91 10.04
N GLY A 206 -1.35 1.91 10.50
CA GLY A 206 -0.73 3.06 11.16
C GLY A 206 -1.19 3.29 12.59
N ARG A 207 -1.85 2.32 13.21
CA ARG A 207 -2.15 2.35 14.63
C ARG A 207 -0.85 2.01 15.38
N ARG A 208 -0.43 2.91 16.27
CA ARG A 208 0.62 2.62 17.24
C ARG A 208 -0.05 1.81 18.35
N SER A 209 0.28 0.54 18.48
CA SER A 209 -0.07 -0.28 19.65
C SER A 209 0.77 0.12 20.85
#